data_6e3fedc7c43ffdb394528464fffbbc17
#
_entry.id   6e3fedc7c43ffdb394528464fffbbc17
#
_cell.length_a   1.000
_cell.length_b   1.000
_cell.length_c   1.000
_cell.angle_alpha   90.00
_cell.angle_beta   90.00
_cell.angle_gamma   90.00
#
_symmetry.space_group_name_H-M   'P 1'
#
loop_
_entity.id
_entity.type
_entity.pdbx_description
1 polymer ?
#
loop_
_entity_poly.entity_id
_entity_poly.type
_entity_poly.pdbx_seq_one_letter_code
_entity_poly.pdbx_strand_id
1 'polypeptide(L)'
;IWNQVVNNQGKLTTRIYFDEMQNQFLTDNQAQFFTNLYARVRKYGAIPTGITQNVETLLARTEGRKLLSNSEFIVLLKQKKTDIAALKETISLTDALIRYIEKPKAKGTGLIIAGQTVVPFENPIPKDTELFRLVATDAYQSIE
;
A
#
# COMPACT_ATOMS: atom_id res chain seq x y z
N ILE A 1 18.35 6.63 -4.88
CA ILE A 1 17.27 6.99 -3.93
C ILE A 1 17.87 7.68 -2.70
N TRP A 2 18.78 7.03 -1.95
CA TRP A 2 19.31 7.58 -0.69
C TRP A 2 19.97 8.95 -0.84
N ASN A 3 20.89 9.11 -1.79
CA ASN A 3 21.55 10.39 -2.05
C ASN A 3 20.56 11.52 -2.34
N GLN A 4 19.48 11.23 -3.05
CA GLN A 4 18.45 12.21 -3.38
C GLN A 4 17.63 12.62 -2.15
N VAL A 5 17.30 11.66 -1.27
CA VAL A 5 16.64 11.94 0.01
C VAL A 5 17.49 12.86 0.89
N VAL A 6 18.78 12.54 1.01
CA VAL A 6 19.72 13.37 1.81
C VAL A 6 19.87 14.77 1.23
N ASN A 7 20.00 14.90 -0.10
CA ASN A 7 20.14 16.21 -0.75
C ASN A 7 18.89 17.10 -0.63
N ASN A 8 17.71 16.48 -0.51
CA ASN A 8 16.44 17.18 -0.36
C ASN A 8 16.12 17.54 1.10
N GLN A 9 16.86 16.98 2.06
CA GLN A 9 16.60 17.18 3.49
C GLN A 9 16.53 18.67 3.85
N GLY A 10 15.45 19.07 4.51
CA GLY A 10 15.20 20.45 4.92
C GLY A 10 14.84 21.44 3.79
N LYS A 11 14.78 20.99 2.53
CA LYS A 11 14.44 21.80 1.36
C LYS A 11 13.13 21.39 0.72
N LEU A 12 12.94 20.07 0.52
CA LEU A 12 11.80 19.50 -0.17
C LEU A 12 11.33 18.22 0.52
N THR A 13 10.02 18.02 0.58
CA THR A 13 9.46 16.72 0.98
C THR A 13 9.65 15.72 -0.16
N THR A 14 10.39 14.66 0.09
CA THR A 14 10.61 13.59 -0.89
C THR A 14 9.57 12.49 -0.70
N ARG A 15 8.78 12.19 -1.74
CA ARG A 15 7.86 11.06 -1.76
C ARG A 15 8.50 9.91 -2.53
N ILE A 16 8.49 8.70 -1.95
CA ILE A 16 9.10 7.52 -2.53
C ILE A 16 8.02 6.45 -2.66
N TYR A 17 7.80 5.96 -3.87
CA TYR A 17 6.84 4.89 -4.14
C TYR A 17 7.60 3.61 -4.48
N PHE A 18 7.28 2.53 -3.77
CA PHE A 18 7.82 1.20 -4.02
C PHE A 18 6.69 0.31 -4.52
N ASP A 19 6.66 0.13 -5.83
CA ASP A 19 5.70 -0.79 -6.45
C ASP A 19 6.19 -2.24 -6.32
N GLU A 20 5.23 -3.19 -6.29
CA GLU A 20 5.48 -4.63 -6.08
C GLU A 20 6.39 -4.88 -4.86
N MET A 21 6.10 -4.17 -3.76
CA MET A 21 6.96 -4.14 -2.57
C MET A 21 7.22 -5.53 -1.98
N GLN A 22 6.31 -6.50 -2.12
CA GLN A 22 6.52 -7.87 -1.65
C GLN A 22 7.78 -8.52 -2.21
N ASN A 23 8.26 -8.09 -3.41
CA ASN A 23 9.48 -8.60 -4.01
C ASN A 23 10.75 -8.20 -3.24
N GLN A 24 10.66 -7.19 -2.39
CA GLN A 24 11.76 -6.76 -1.51
C GLN A 24 11.86 -7.60 -0.22
N PHE A 25 10.93 -8.54 -0.04
CA PHE A 25 10.85 -9.40 1.16
C PHE A 25 11.10 -10.87 0.85
N LEU A 26 11.75 -11.18 -0.29
CA LEU A 26 12.02 -12.56 -0.70
C LEU A 26 13.16 -13.21 0.11
N THR A 27 14.15 -12.42 0.53
CA THR A 27 15.26 -12.88 1.37
C THR A 27 15.35 -12.06 2.66
N ASP A 28 15.96 -12.63 3.70
CA ASP A 28 16.11 -11.95 5.01
C ASP A 28 16.93 -10.68 4.90
N ASN A 29 18.01 -10.69 4.12
CA ASN A 29 18.87 -9.53 3.92
C ASN A 29 18.13 -8.38 3.21
N GLN A 30 17.33 -8.69 2.20
CA GLN A 30 16.51 -7.71 1.50
C GLN A 30 15.45 -7.12 2.44
N ALA A 31 14.71 -7.98 3.16
CA ALA A 31 13.67 -7.55 4.09
C ALA A 31 14.24 -6.63 5.19
N GLN A 32 15.39 -7.00 5.76
CA GLN A 32 16.08 -6.19 6.77
C GLN A 32 16.55 -4.84 6.21
N PHE A 33 17.16 -4.85 5.03
CA PHE A 33 17.60 -3.61 4.35
C PHE A 33 16.41 -2.68 4.11
N PHE A 34 15.32 -3.23 3.60
CA PHE A 34 14.15 -2.46 3.25
C PHE A 34 13.44 -1.86 4.47
N THR A 35 13.32 -2.64 5.55
CA THR A 35 12.76 -2.17 6.82
C THR A 35 13.61 -1.04 7.42
N ASN A 36 14.93 -1.17 7.36
CA ASN A 36 15.85 -0.12 7.80
C ASN A 36 15.76 1.14 6.94
N LEU A 37 15.61 0.99 5.62
CA LEU A 37 15.41 2.10 4.70
C LEU A 37 14.16 2.89 5.07
N TYR A 38 13.03 2.21 5.24
CA TYR A 38 11.75 2.81 5.65
C TYR A 38 11.86 3.61 6.95
N ALA A 39 12.52 3.05 7.96
CA ALA A 39 12.72 3.74 9.23
C ALA A 39 13.63 4.97 9.11
N ARG A 40 14.64 4.92 8.25
CA ARG A 40 15.63 5.99 8.09
C ARG A 40 15.11 7.17 7.28
N VAL A 41 14.42 6.92 6.17
CA VAL A 41 13.99 8.00 5.25
C VAL A 41 13.07 9.03 5.93
N ARG A 42 12.27 8.62 6.91
CA ARG A 42 11.44 9.52 7.72
C ARG A 42 12.27 10.62 8.42
N LYS A 43 13.44 10.26 8.95
CA LYS A 43 14.33 11.22 9.64
C LYS A 43 14.87 12.30 8.70
N TYR A 44 14.81 12.06 7.40
CA TYR A 44 15.27 13.00 6.36
C TYR A 44 14.10 13.68 5.64
N GLY A 45 12.90 13.64 6.22
CA GLY A 45 11.71 14.31 5.66
C GLY A 45 11.17 13.60 4.41
N ALA A 46 11.49 12.32 4.22
CA ALA A 46 10.90 11.53 3.14
C ALA A 46 9.70 10.71 3.62
N ILE A 47 8.74 10.52 2.72
CA ILE A 47 7.52 9.74 2.93
C ILE A 47 7.57 8.50 2.02
N PRO A 48 7.88 7.32 2.57
CA PRO A 48 7.87 6.09 1.81
C PRO A 48 6.43 5.55 1.71
N THR A 49 6.05 5.10 0.52
CA THR A 49 4.78 4.44 0.23
C THR A 49 5.06 3.10 -0.44
N GLY A 50 4.63 2.02 0.18
CA GLY A 50 4.70 0.68 -0.39
C GLY A 50 3.39 0.30 -1.04
N ILE A 51 3.46 -0.26 -2.24
CA ILE A 51 2.34 -0.80 -2.99
C ILE A 51 2.57 -2.30 -3.16
N THR A 52 1.58 -3.12 -2.83
CA THR A 52 1.67 -4.57 -2.98
C THR A 52 0.35 -5.15 -3.47
N GLN A 53 0.41 -6.15 -4.33
CA GLN A 53 -0.73 -6.94 -4.78
C GLN A 53 -0.82 -8.28 -4.05
N ASN A 54 0.20 -8.65 -3.28
CA ASN A 54 0.27 -9.92 -2.56
C ASN A 54 0.62 -9.68 -1.09
N VAL A 55 -0.43 -9.44 -0.30
CA VAL A 55 -0.32 -9.16 1.13
C VAL A 55 0.17 -10.38 1.90
N GLU A 56 -0.30 -11.58 1.56
CA GLU A 56 0.11 -12.83 2.20
C GLU A 56 1.63 -13.02 2.12
N THR A 57 2.23 -12.84 0.93
CA THR A 57 3.69 -12.94 0.75
C THR A 57 4.44 -11.90 1.59
N LEU A 58 3.94 -10.66 1.63
CA LEU A 58 4.55 -9.60 2.45
C LEU A 58 4.49 -9.96 3.94
N LEU A 59 3.33 -10.40 4.43
CA LEU A 59 3.09 -10.69 5.85
C LEU A 59 3.60 -12.05 6.30
N ALA A 60 4.04 -12.91 5.40
CA ALA A 60 4.72 -14.16 5.75
C ALA A 60 6.01 -13.93 6.55
N ARG A 61 6.62 -12.73 6.40
CA ARG A 61 7.84 -12.35 7.12
C ARG A 61 7.56 -11.38 8.27
N THR A 62 8.32 -11.52 9.34
CA THR A 62 8.25 -10.62 10.50
C THR A 62 8.52 -9.17 10.13
N GLU A 63 9.44 -8.92 9.20
CA GLU A 63 9.80 -7.58 8.71
C GLU A 63 8.62 -6.91 8.00
N GLY A 64 7.88 -7.66 7.18
CA GLY A 64 6.67 -7.18 6.51
C GLY A 64 5.56 -6.84 7.50
N ARG A 65 5.35 -7.68 8.52
CA ARG A 65 4.39 -7.41 9.61
C ARG A 65 4.78 -6.15 10.40
N LYS A 66 6.05 -5.97 10.74
CA LYS A 66 6.57 -4.78 11.42
C LYS A 66 6.35 -3.53 10.56
N LEU A 67 6.60 -3.62 9.26
CA LEU A 67 6.42 -2.51 8.35
C LEU A 67 4.94 -2.10 8.29
N LEU A 68 4.01 -3.05 8.15
CA LEU A 68 2.58 -2.78 8.15
C LEU A 68 2.13 -2.14 9.47
N SER A 69 2.53 -2.73 10.62
CA SER A 69 2.14 -2.23 11.95
C SER A 69 2.70 -0.83 12.27
N ASN A 70 3.81 -0.44 11.64
CA ASN A 70 4.43 0.88 11.81
C ASN A 70 3.98 1.89 10.73
N SER A 71 3.10 1.49 9.81
CA SER A 71 2.55 2.38 8.80
C SER A 71 1.46 3.25 9.41
N GLU A 72 1.59 4.57 9.25
CA GLU A 72 0.60 5.55 9.73
C GLU A 72 -0.70 5.46 8.93
N PHE A 73 -0.58 5.22 7.62
CA PHE A 73 -1.71 5.08 6.72
C PHE A 73 -1.62 3.74 5.98
N ILE A 74 -2.73 3.01 5.97
CA ILE A 74 -2.87 1.77 5.19
C ILE A 74 -4.13 1.91 4.34
N VAL A 75 -4.00 1.68 3.04
CA VAL A 75 -5.13 1.66 2.11
C VAL A 75 -5.31 0.22 1.64
N LEU A 76 -6.47 -0.34 1.94
CA LEU A 76 -6.86 -1.69 1.55
C LEU A 76 -7.95 -1.61 0.48
N LEU A 77 -7.62 -2.02 -0.73
CA LEU A 77 -8.58 -2.27 -1.80
C LEU A 77 -9.11 -3.70 -1.71
N LYS A 78 -9.73 -4.21 -2.78
CA LYS A 78 -10.23 -5.59 -2.83
C LYS A 78 -9.12 -6.59 -2.50
N GLN A 79 -9.40 -7.49 -1.57
CA GLN A 79 -8.46 -8.50 -1.10
C GLN A 79 -8.99 -9.93 -1.36
N LYS A 80 -8.08 -10.87 -1.54
CA LYS A 80 -8.36 -12.30 -1.59
C LYS A 80 -8.57 -12.84 -0.16
N LYS A 81 -9.20 -14.00 -0.03
CA LYS A 81 -9.43 -14.63 1.28
C LYS A 81 -8.14 -14.93 2.05
N THR A 82 -7.09 -15.36 1.36
CA THR A 82 -5.77 -15.63 1.97
C THR A 82 -5.14 -14.35 2.51
N ASP A 83 -5.21 -13.25 1.76
CA ASP A 83 -4.72 -11.95 2.19
C ASP A 83 -5.51 -11.43 3.40
N ILE A 84 -6.84 -11.62 3.43
CA ILE A 84 -7.68 -11.24 4.56
C ILE A 84 -7.31 -12.04 5.82
N ALA A 85 -7.02 -13.32 5.69
CA ALA A 85 -6.57 -14.13 6.82
C ALA A 85 -5.25 -13.59 7.40
N ALA A 86 -4.26 -13.30 6.56
CA ALA A 86 -2.99 -12.71 6.98
C ALA A 86 -3.15 -11.30 7.61
N LEU A 87 -4.06 -10.48 7.05
CA LEU A 87 -4.38 -9.16 7.61
C LEU A 87 -5.01 -9.25 8.99
N LYS A 88 -5.95 -10.17 9.22
CA LYS A 88 -6.59 -10.38 10.52
C LYS A 88 -5.59 -10.72 11.65
N GLU A 89 -4.49 -11.39 11.32
CA GLU A 89 -3.43 -11.72 12.29
C GLU A 89 -2.56 -10.50 12.64
N THR A 90 -2.55 -9.47 11.79
CA THR A 90 -1.62 -8.34 11.93
C THR A 90 -2.33 -7.06 12.37
N ILE A 91 -3.55 -6.84 11.89
CA ILE A 91 -4.36 -5.66 12.20
C ILE A 91 -5.78 -6.06 12.62
N SER A 92 -6.34 -5.30 13.58
CA SER A 92 -7.68 -5.59 14.11
C SER A 92 -8.75 -5.07 13.14
N LEU A 93 -9.34 -5.97 12.35
CA LEU A 93 -10.47 -5.67 11.47
C LEU A 93 -11.70 -6.47 11.91
N THR A 94 -12.82 -5.78 12.10
CA THR A 94 -14.11 -6.44 12.35
C THR A 94 -14.67 -7.07 11.07
N ASP A 95 -15.54 -8.08 11.21
CA ASP A 95 -16.18 -8.71 10.04
C ASP A 95 -17.02 -7.72 9.22
N ALA A 96 -17.57 -6.68 9.86
CA ALA A 96 -18.27 -5.61 9.16
C ALA A 96 -17.34 -4.82 8.22
N LEU A 97 -16.12 -4.49 8.67
CA LEU A 97 -15.12 -3.80 7.87
C LEU A 97 -14.56 -4.69 6.76
N ILE A 98 -14.36 -5.96 7.04
CA ILE A 98 -13.83 -6.92 6.05
C ILE A 98 -14.71 -7.01 4.81
N ARG A 99 -16.03 -6.86 4.93
CA ARG A 99 -16.95 -6.89 3.78
C ARG A 99 -16.61 -5.85 2.71
N TYR A 100 -16.05 -4.69 3.11
CA TYR A 100 -15.65 -3.63 2.17
C TYR A 100 -14.47 -4.01 1.29
N ILE A 101 -13.62 -4.93 1.75
CA ILE A 101 -12.43 -5.38 1.00
C ILE A 101 -12.59 -6.78 0.40
N GLU A 102 -13.44 -7.63 0.97
CA GLU A 102 -13.74 -8.97 0.42
C GLU A 102 -14.70 -8.88 -0.77
N LYS A 103 -15.79 -8.13 -0.60
CA LYS A 103 -16.86 -7.99 -1.60
C LYS A 103 -17.21 -6.51 -1.81
N PRO A 104 -16.28 -5.72 -2.36
CA PRO A 104 -16.53 -4.31 -2.60
C PRO A 104 -17.70 -4.11 -3.57
N LYS A 105 -18.51 -3.06 -3.34
CA LYS A 105 -19.66 -2.72 -4.18
C LYS A 105 -19.24 -2.28 -5.59
N ALA A 106 -18.08 -1.63 -5.71
CA ALA A 106 -17.55 -1.10 -6.95
C ALA A 106 -16.01 -1.14 -6.95
N LYS A 107 -15.39 -1.02 -8.15
CA LYS A 107 -13.95 -0.75 -8.27
C LYS A 107 -13.62 0.57 -7.55
N GLY A 108 -12.49 0.62 -6.85
CA GLY A 108 -12.09 1.81 -6.09
C GLY A 108 -12.72 1.93 -4.69
N THR A 109 -13.48 0.92 -4.26
CA THR A 109 -13.97 0.82 -2.88
C THR A 109 -12.96 0.08 -2.01
N GLY A 110 -12.82 0.52 -0.77
CA GLY A 110 -11.88 -0.11 0.18
C GLY A 110 -11.96 0.48 1.58
N LEU A 111 -10.88 0.31 2.32
CA LEU A 111 -10.70 0.85 3.67
C LEU A 111 -9.44 1.73 3.71
N ILE A 112 -9.52 2.84 4.41
CA ILE A 112 -8.36 3.63 4.86
C ILE A 112 -8.23 3.44 6.36
N ILE A 113 -7.06 3.05 6.80
CA ILE A 113 -6.67 2.96 8.20
C ILE A 113 -5.69 4.09 8.46
N ALA A 114 -6.00 4.95 9.45
CA ALA A 114 -5.15 6.05 9.88
C ALA A 114 -5.01 5.96 11.41
N GLY A 115 -3.87 5.49 11.88
CA GLY A 115 -3.68 5.16 13.28
C GLY A 115 -4.71 4.11 13.76
N GLN A 116 -5.61 4.49 14.67
CA GLN A 116 -6.67 3.61 15.18
C GLN A 116 -8.01 3.78 14.45
N THR A 117 -8.11 4.72 13.52
CA THR A 117 -9.35 5.01 12.80
C THR A 117 -9.40 4.22 11.50
N VAL A 118 -10.51 3.52 11.28
CA VAL A 118 -10.76 2.79 10.03
C VAL A 118 -12.00 3.37 9.37
N VAL A 119 -11.84 3.84 8.12
CA VAL A 119 -12.90 4.49 7.34
C VAL A 119 -13.08 3.76 6.02
N PRO A 120 -14.29 3.30 5.69
CA PRO A 120 -14.62 2.88 4.33
C PRO A 120 -14.54 4.06 3.37
N PHE A 121 -14.05 3.83 2.16
CA PHE A 121 -14.03 4.84 1.12
C PHE A 121 -14.46 4.28 -0.23
N GLU A 122 -14.92 5.18 -1.08
CA GLU A 122 -15.20 4.93 -2.48
C GLU A 122 -14.50 6.00 -3.31
N ASN A 123 -13.75 5.59 -4.30
CA ASN A 123 -13.08 6.49 -5.24
C ASN A 123 -13.38 6.06 -6.68
N PRO A 124 -14.63 6.27 -7.15
CA PRO A 124 -14.98 5.97 -8.52
C PRO A 124 -14.29 7.00 -9.44
N ILE A 125 -13.48 6.52 -10.38
CA ILE A 125 -12.96 7.36 -11.45
C ILE A 125 -14.02 7.35 -12.58
N PRO A 126 -14.65 8.48 -12.91
CA PRO A 126 -15.63 8.53 -13.98
C PRO A 126 -14.99 8.14 -15.31
N LYS A 127 -15.68 7.27 -16.07
CA LYS A 127 -15.13 6.68 -17.31
C LYS A 127 -14.94 7.69 -18.45
N ASP A 128 -15.62 8.80 -18.38
CA ASP A 128 -15.58 9.91 -19.35
C ASP A 128 -14.45 10.91 -19.10
N THR A 129 -13.63 10.66 -18.06
CA THR A 129 -12.51 11.54 -17.71
C THR A 129 -11.22 11.16 -18.43
N GLU A 130 -10.37 12.16 -18.68
CA GLU A 130 -9.01 11.95 -19.19
C GLU A 130 -8.18 11.06 -18.24
N LEU A 131 -8.35 11.26 -16.93
CA LEU A 131 -7.70 10.43 -15.91
C LEU A 131 -8.05 8.95 -16.10
N PHE A 132 -9.32 8.62 -16.37
CA PHE A 132 -9.70 7.23 -16.62
C PHE A 132 -8.98 6.66 -17.84
N ARG A 133 -8.87 7.41 -18.93
CA ARG A 133 -8.17 6.99 -20.16
C ARG A 133 -6.68 6.73 -19.91
N LEU A 134 -6.03 7.55 -19.09
CA LEU A 134 -4.61 7.42 -18.76
C LEU A 134 -4.30 6.23 -17.84
N VAL A 135 -5.23 5.87 -16.93
CA VAL A 135 -5.00 4.80 -15.95
C VAL A 135 -5.70 3.48 -16.29
N ALA A 136 -6.56 3.46 -17.31
CA ALA A 136 -7.22 2.24 -17.75
C ALA A 136 -6.20 1.30 -18.42
N THR A 137 -6.07 0.10 -17.86
CA THR A 137 -5.15 -0.95 -18.35
C THR A 137 -5.85 -2.00 -19.21
N ASP A 138 -7.13 -1.80 -19.53
CA ASP A 138 -7.90 -2.73 -20.36
C ASP A 138 -7.40 -2.65 -21.81
N ALA A 139 -6.68 -3.68 -22.27
CA ALA A 139 -6.08 -3.79 -23.59
C ALA A 139 -7.07 -3.73 -24.78
N TYR A 140 -8.37 -3.62 -24.50
CA TYR A 140 -9.46 -3.63 -25.49
C TYR A 140 -10.22 -2.31 -25.60
N GLN A 141 -9.83 -1.27 -24.89
CA GLN A 141 -10.36 0.08 -25.16
C GLN A 141 -9.45 0.74 -26.19
N SER A 142 -9.62 0.33 -27.48
CA SER A 142 -9.13 1.09 -28.60
C SER A 142 -9.59 2.53 -28.47
N ILE A 143 -8.63 3.42 -28.55
CA ILE A 143 -8.84 4.87 -28.71
C ILE A 143 -9.55 5.04 -30.05
N GLU A 144 -10.87 5.23 -30.06
CA GLU A 144 -11.58 5.87 -31.13
C GLU A 144 -11.55 7.38 -30.96
#